data_fcf046654837926ef302fc25dbf92e9b
#
_entry.id   fcf046654837926ef302fc25dbf92e9b
#
_cell.length_a   1.000
_cell.length_b   1.000
_cell.length_c   1.000
_cell.angle_alpha   90.00
_cell.angle_beta   90.00
_cell.angle_gamma   90.00
#
_symmetry.space_group_name_H-M   'P 1'
#
loop_
_entity.id
_entity.type
_entity.pdbx_description
1 polymer ?
#
loop_
_entity_poly.entity_id
_entity_poly.type
_entity_poly.pdbx_seq_one_letter_code
_entity_poly.pdbx_strand_id
1 'polypeptide(L)'
;MATHDVDETVLTLIGSGQADTRPAIVKQTGLAPSTVSAAVSRLVEAGVIAEAEHSVSTGGRRARRLVTSDGAGALALVELGAHHGLVALTDPTRGVGQASSLLIDIAEGPQAVLDAVMDEVSRQEESAGVRVGGIALAVPGPVDAERSRVIRPARMPGWDGINVAEAVTEQCGLPALIENDARAGAIGESVYRRRLQGGTPIDTLIYVKAGSAIGGAYLVDGVPQVGQGGLAGDISHIPVEAAAGRPCKCGNVGCLETIASADSIRADLA
;
A
#
# COMPACT_ATOMS: atom_id res chain seq x y z
N MET A 1 -20.78 3.55 6.46
CA MET A 1 -19.34 3.31 6.68
C MET A 1 -19.18 2.42 7.90
N ALA A 2 -18.48 1.30 7.77
CA ALA A 2 -18.12 0.46 8.90
C ALA A 2 -17.13 1.22 9.82
N THR A 3 -17.03 0.83 11.10
CA THR A 3 -16.14 1.50 12.07
C THR A 3 -14.68 1.52 11.61
N HIS A 4 -14.23 0.44 10.98
CA HIS A 4 -12.89 0.29 10.41
C HIS A 4 -12.61 1.29 9.28
N ASP A 5 -13.58 1.54 8.43
CA ASP A 5 -13.55 2.52 7.33
C ASP A 5 -13.33 3.97 7.81
N VAL A 6 -13.91 4.31 8.99
CA VAL A 6 -13.74 5.62 9.61
C VAL A 6 -12.33 5.78 10.19
N ASP A 7 -11.82 4.76 10.87
CA ASP A 7 -10.49 4.78 11.48
C ASP A 7 -9.39 4.91 10.41
N GLU A 8 -9.52 4.17 9.31
CA GLU A 8 -8.62 4.27 8.16
C GLU A 8 -8.65 5.66 7.52
N THR A 9 -9.85 6.23 7.33
CA THR A 9 -10.01 7.59 6.79
C THR A 9 -9.33 8.62 7.68
N VAL A 10 -9.54 8.54 8.99
CA VAL A 10 -8.93 9.46 9.97
C VAL A 10 -7.43 9.33 9.98
N LEU A 11 -6.90 8.11 9.99
CA LEU A 11 -5.46 7.84 9.98
C LEU A 11 -4.79 8.34 8.69
N THR A 12 -5.43 8.12 7.54
CA THR A 12 -4.95 8.62 6.25
C THR A 12 -4.84 10.14 6.24
N LEU A 13 -5.84 10.86 6.76
CA LEU A 13 -5.83 12.31 6.82
C LEU A 13 -4.72 12.85 7.73
N ILE A 14 -4.48 12.20 8.87
CA ILE A 14 -3.41 12.58 9.81
C ILE A 14 -2.05 12.27 9.20
N GLY A 15 -1.83 11.05 8.74
CA GLY A 15 -0.56 10.59 8.19
C GLY A 15 -0.14 11.34 6.92
N SER A 16 -1.10 11.74 6.10
CA SER A 16 -0.85 12.55 4.91
C SER A 16 -0.72 14.05 5.19
N GLY A 17 -0.96 14.49 6.43
CA GLY A 17 -0.95 15.92 6.80
C GLY A 17 -2.10 16.73 6.21
N GLN A 18 -3.16 16.08 5.69
CA GLN A 18 -4.33 16.79 5.15
C GLN A 18 -5.20 17.40 6.26
N ALA A 19 -5.32 16.69 7.38
CA ALA A 19 -6.03 17.19 8.55
C ALA A 19 -5.40 16.57 9.81
N ASP A 20 -4.87 17.41 10.68
CA ASP A 20 -4.15 17.03 11.87
C ASP A 20 -4.86 17.45 13.17
N THR A 21 -6.12 17.82 13.09
CA THR A 21 -6.95 18.16 14.25
C THR A 21 -8.38 17.61 14.07
N ARG A 22 -9.06 17.26 15.16
CA ARG A 22 -10.45 16.79 15.09
C ARG A 22 -11.37 17.71 14.27
N PRO A 23 -11.36 19.04 14.46
CA PRO A 23 -12.18 19.94 13.64
C PRO A 23 -11.80 19.93 12.15
N ALA A 24 -10.52 19.82 11.81
CA ALA A 24 -10.07 19.73 10.43
C ALA A 24 -10.56 18.42 9.77
N ILE A 25 -10.47 17.30 10.49
CA ILE A 25 -10.97 16.00 10.04
C ILE A 25 -12.49 16.04 9.80
N VAL A 26 -13.25 16.61 10.74
CA VAL A 26 -14.71 16.80 10.59
C VAL A 26 -15.00 17.61 9.32
N LYS A 27 -14.29 18.72 9.12
CA LYS A 27 -14.46 19.57 7.92
C LYS A 27 -14.13 18.84 6.63
N GLN A 28 -13.09 18.02 6.63
CA GLN A 28 -12.62 17.29 5.43
C GLN A 28 -13.51 16.11 5.07
N THR A 29 -14.05 15.41 6.09
CA THR A 29 -14.83 14.18 5.88
C THR A 29 -16.33 14.38 5.84
N GLY A 30 -16.83 15.48 6.42
CA GLY A 30 -18.26 15.68 6.66
C GLY A 30 -18.85 14.75 7.74
N LEU A 31 -18.04 13.95 8.42
CA LEU A 31 -18.49 13.05 9.48
C LEU A 31 -18.93 13.82 10.73
N ALA A 32 -19.84 13.23 11.51
CA ALA A 32 -20.25 13.81 12.78
C ALA A 32 -19.05 13.96 13.75
N PRO A 33 -18.96 15.05 14.53
CA PRO A 33 -17.87 15.26 15.48
C PRO A 33 -17.68 14.12 16.48
N SER A 34 -18.76 13.47 16.90
CA SER A 34 -18.73 12.29 17.78
C SER A 34 -18.07 11.09 17.12
N THR A 35 -18.34 10.86 15.83
CA THR A 35 -17.75 9.77 15.03
C THR A 35 -16.24 9.95 14.89
N VAL A 36 -15.81 11.17 14.53
CA VAL A 36 -14.38 11.50 14.45
C VAL A 36 -13.70 11.38 15.81
N SER A 37 -14.33 11.87 16.88
CA SER A 37 -13.76 11.76 18.23
C SER A 37 -13.62 10.32 18.69
N ALA A 38 -14.59 9.45 18.40
CA ALA A 38 -14.51 8.02 18.72
C ALA A 38 -13.39 7.32 17.96
N ALA A 39 -13.25 7.60 16.66
CA ALA A 39 -12.16 7.06 15.84
C ALA A 39 -10.78 7.51 16.36
N VAL A 40 -10.61 8.80 16.62
CA VAL A 40 -9.37 9.34 17.18
C VAL A 40 -9.05 8.68 18.53
N SER A 41 -10.05 8.48 19.42
CA SER A 41 -9.81 7.83 20.71
C SER A 41 -9.32 6.39 20.54
N ARG A 42 -9.94 5.60 19.65
CA ARG A 42 -9.47 4.24 19.36
C ARG A 42 -8.03 4.20 18.82
N LEU A 43 -7.71 5.11 17.90
CA LEU A 43 -6.36 5.19 17.32
C LEU A 43 -5.32 5.63 18.35
N VAL A 44 -5.68 6.49 19.31
CA VAL A 44 -4.81 6.89 20.44
C VAL A 44 -4.63 5.72 21.41
N GLU A 45 -5.71 5.02 21.76
CA GLU A 45 -5.67 3.83 22.64
C GLU A 45 -4.85 2.70 22.03
N ALA A 46 -4.92 2.54 20.69
CA ALA A 46 -4.10 1.59 19.95
C ALA A 46 -2.62 2.04 19.78
N GLY A 47 -2.28 3.25 20.25
CA GLY A 47 -0.92 3.78 20.13
C GLY A 47 -0.50 4.15 18.70
N VAL A 48 -1.45 4.20 17.75
CA VAL A 48 -1.18 4.51 16.34
C VAL A 48 -0.99 6.01 16.10
N ILE A 49 -1.73 6.83 16.85
CA ILE A 49 -1.59 8.28 16.86
C ILE A 49 -1.42 8.82 18.28
N ALA A 50 -0.86 10.01 18.40
CA ALA A 50 -0.71 10.73 19.67
C ALA A 50 -1.26 12.16 19.57
N GLU A 51 -1.66 12.74 20.70
CA GLU A 51 -2.01 14.14 20.80
C GLU A 51 -0.76 14.96 21.16
N ALA A 52 -0.27 15.78 20.22
CA ALA A 52 0.87 16.68 20.45
C ALA A 52 0.43 18.00 21.11
N GLU A 53 1.31 18.59 21.94
CA GLU A 53 0.97 19.73 22.80
C GLU A 53 0.81 21.09 22.09
N HIS A 54 1.15 21.27 20.82
CA HIS A 54 1.16 22.59 20.18
C HIS A 54 0.40 22.67 18.87
N SER A 55 -0.68 23.47 18.85
CA SER A 55 -1.22 24.08 17.64
C SER A 55 -0.98 25.59 17.63
N VAL A 56 -0.69 26.17 16.45
CA VAL A 56 -0.57 27.63 16.27
C VAL A 56 -1.92 28.28 16.58
N SER A 57 -1.93 29.29 17.45
CA SER A 57 -3.13 29.96 17.96
C SER A 57 -3.75 30.92 16.92
N THR A 58 -5.01 30.72 16.61
CA THR A 58 -5.89 31.71 15.94
C THR A 58 -7.15 31.98 16.76
N GLY A 59 -6.99 32.33 18.07
CA GLY A 59 -8.08 32.83 18.91
C GLY A 59 -9.22 31.85 19.16
N GLY A 60 -9.13 31.00 20.20
CA GLY A 60 -10.13 30.03 20.62
C GLY A 60 -9.51 28.92 21.49
N ARG A 61 -10.37 28.00 22.04
CA ARG A 61 -9.87 26.81 22.75
C ARG A 61 -8.99 26.01 21.78
N ARG A 62 -7.70 25.87 22.10
CA ARG A 62 -6.68 25.22 21.25
C ARG A 62 -7.10 23.79 20.92
N ALA A 63 -7.27 23.49 19.63
CA ALA A 63 -7.41 22.11 19.17
C ALA A 63 -6.05 21.41 19.31
N ARG A 64 -6.03 20.23 19.96
CA ARG A 64 -4.81 19.43 20.04
C ARG A 64 -4.47 18.88 18.65
N ARG A 65 -3.20 18.98 18.30
CA ARG A 65 -2.69 18.41 17.07
C ARG A 65 -2.58 16.90 17.22
N LEU A 66 -3.01 16.18 16.19
CA LEU A 66 -2.88 14.73 16.08
C LEU A 66 -1.68 14.43 15.19
N VAL A 67 -0.82 13.55 15.66
CA VAL A 67 0.37 13.09 14.94
C VAL A 67 0.40 11.56 14.96
N THR A 68 1.02 10.94 13.98
CA THR A 68 1.35 9.51 14.07
C THR A 68 2.29 9.29 15.25
N SER A 69 2.07 8.23 16.00
CA SER A 69 2.81 7.97 17.24
C SER A 69 4.19 7.41 16.95
N ASP A 70 5.22 7.96 17.57
CA ASP A 70 6.58 7.38 17.53
C ASP A 70 6.66 6.03 18.26
N GLY A 71 5.66 5.69 19.07
CA GLY A 71 5.55 4.42 19.81
C GLY A 71 5.06 3.25 18.98
N ALA A 72 4.58 3.48 17.74
CA ALA A 72 4.10 2.41 16.85
C ALA A 72 5.24 1.55 16.26
N GLY A 73 6.51 1.89 16.51
CA GLY A 73 7.66 1.27 15.87
C GLY A 73 7.84 1.70 14.41
N ALA A 74 8.87 1.21 13.76
CA ALA A 74 9.05 1.34 12.32
C ALA A 74 8.02 0.48 11.59
N LEU A 75 7.68 0.86 10.35
CA LEU A 75 6.96 -0.05 9.44
C LEU A 75 7.97 -0.69 8.52
N ALA A 76 7.84 -2.00 8.31
CA ALA A 76 8.52 -2.67 7.22
C ALA A 76 7.69 -2.50 5.94
N LEU A 77 8.29 -1.89 4.95
CA LEU A 77 7.72 -1.71 3.62
C LEU A 77 8.35 -2.74 2.70
N VAL A 78 7.51 -3.57 2.10
CA VAL A 78 7.94 -4.67 1.23
C VAL A 78 7.30 -4.50 -0.14
N GLU A 79 8.09 -4.54 -1.20
CA GLU A 79 7.60 -4.68 -2.57
C GLU A 79 8.05 -6.04 -3.12
N LEU A 80 7.10 -6.85 -3.57
CA LEU A 80 7.36 -8.12 -4.26
C LEU A 80 7.19 -7.93 -5.76
N GLY A 81 8.20 -8.31 -6.51
CA GLY A 81 8.15 -8.46 -7.96
C GLY A 81 8.16 -9.93 -8.36
N ALA A 82 8.27 -10.22 -9.67
CA ALA A 82 8.33 -11.59 -10.17
C ALA A 82 9.62 -12.32 -9.71
N HIS A 83 10.76 -11.62 -9.75
CA HIS A 83 12.08 -12.19 -9.49
C HIS A 83 12.92 -11.36 -8.51
N HIS A 84 12.31 -10.44 -7.79
CA HIS A 84 12.97 -9.60 -6.79
C HIS A 84 12.00 -9.17 -5.70
N GLY A 85 12.53 -8.87 -4.54
CA GLY A 85 11.83 -8.14 -3.48
C GLY A 85 12.64 -6.91 -3.08
N LEU A 86 11.97 -5.89 -2.58
CA LEU A 86 12.56 -4.75 -1.91
C LEU A 86 12.01 -4.67 -0.49
N VAL A 87 12.88 -4.46 0.48
CA VAL A 87 12.51 -4.26 1.87
C VAL A 87 13.15 -2.98 2.38
N ALA A 88 12.37 -2.11 3.01
CA ALA A 88 12.85 -0.91 3.68
C ALA A 88 12.11 -0.70 4.98
N LEU A 89 12.77 -0.16 6.00
CA LEU A 89 12.12 0.29 7.22
C LEU A 89 11.79 1.77 7.13
N THR A 90 10.66 2.18 7.71
CA THR A 90 10.37 3.60 7.90
C THR A 90 11.11 4.12 9.14
N ASP A 91 11.53 5.37 9.07
CA ASP A 91 11.98 6.15 10.21
C ASP A 91 10.98 7.31 10.41
N PRO A 92 10.37 7.47 11.58
CA PRO A 92 9.39 8.53 11.82
C PRO A 92 9.92 9.94 11.54
N THR A 93 11.25 10.13 11.64
CA THR A 93 11.90 11.44 11.47
C THR A 93 12.49 11.63 10.08
N ARG A 94 12.91 10.55 9.42
CA ARG A 94 13.63 10.58 8.13
C ARG A 94 12.83 10.05 6.96
N GLY A 95 11.66 9.42 7.22
CA GLY A 95 10.81 8.82 6.21
C GLY A 95 11.19 7.38 5.89
N VAL A 96 11.29 7.03 4.61
CA VAL A 96 11.67 5.67 4.18
C VAL A 96 13.19 5.54 4.18
N GLY A 97 13.69 4.51 4.86
CA GLY A 97 15.11 4.17 4.88
C GLY A 97 15.61 3.62 3.55
N GLN A 98 16.87 3.21 3.53
CA GLN A 98 17.46 2.58 2.35
C GLN A 98 16.82 1.20 2.12
N ALA A 99 16.36 0.95 0.89
CA ALA A 99 15.82 -0.35 0.51
C ALA A 99 16.94 -1.36 0.25
N SER A 100 16.77 -2.57 0.78
CA SER A 100 17.55 -3.74 0.42
C SER A 100 16.84 -4.54 -0.66
N SER A 101 17.61 -5.08 -1.60
CA SER A 101 17.07 -5.95 -2.65
C SER A 101 17.22 -7.41 -2.25
N LEU A 102 16.16 -8.19 -2.43
CA LEU A 102 16.13 -9.63 -2.28
C LEU A 102 16.02 -10.30 -3.64
N LEU A 103 16.78 -11.36 -3.84
CA LEU A 103 16.54 -12.30 -4.94
C LEU A 103 15.50 -13.31 -4.47
N ILE A 104 14.33 -13.25 -5.06
CA ILE A 104 13.22 -14.18 -4.84
C ILE A 104 12.64 -14.58 -6.18
N ASP A 105 11.96 -15.71 -6.24
CA ASP A 105 11.03 -16.04 -7.31
C ASP A 105 9.64 -16.18 -6.70
N ILE A 106 8.72 -15.31 -7.09
CA ILE A 106 7.35 -15.32 -6.58
C ILE A 106 6.65 -16.65 -6.85
N ALA A 107 7.13 -17.41 -7.87
CA ALA A 107 6.61 -18.71 -8.24
C ALA A 107 7.00 -19.85 -7.26
N GLU A 108 7.95 -19.63 -6.35
CA GLU A 108 8.28 -20.59 -5.29
C GLU A 108 7.17 -20.72 -4.24
N GLY A 109 6.18 -19.83 -4.31
CA GLY A 109 5.00 -19.85 -3.45
C GLY A 109 5.13 -18.97 -2.22
N PRO A 110 4.02 -18.76 -1.49
CA PRO A 110 3.95 -17.75 -0.42
C PRO A 110 4.92 -18.05 0.73
N GLN A 111 5.04 -19.30 1.17
CA GLN A 111 5.86 -19.63 2.35
C GLN A 111 7.34 -19.25 2.13
N ALA A 112 7.96 -19.74 1.05
CA ALA A 112 9.37 -19.48 0.78
C ALA A 112 9.67 -17.99 0.61
N VAL A 113 8.77 -17.28 -0.08
CA VAL A 113 8.92 -15.83 -0.31
C VAL A 113 8.74 -15.05 0.99
N LEU A 114 7.75 -15.38 1.81
CA LEU A 114 7.53 -14.70 3.09
C LEU A 114 8.64 -14.99 4.09
N ASP A 115 9.17 -16.22 4.14
CA ASP A 115 10.34 -16.54 4.97
C ASP A 115 11.53 -15.63 4.63
N ALA A 116 11.88 -15.52 3.34
CA ALA A 116 12.97 -14.67 2.90
C ALA A 116 12.74 -13.18 3.23
N VAL A 117 11.49 -12.70 3.13
CA VAL A 117 11.13 -11.33 3.50
C VAL A 117 11.28 -11.11 5.00
N MET A 118 10.81 -12.03 5.84
CA MET A 118 10.88 -11.90 7.30
C MET A 118 12.33 -11.96 7.80
N ASP A 119 13.17 -12.79 7.19
CA ASP A 119 14.60 -12.82 7.49
C ASP A 119 15.27 -11.47 7.18
N GLU A 120 14.90 -10.83 6.07
CA GLU A 120 15.42 -9.52 5.72
C GLU A 120 14.92 -8.42 6.67
N VAL A 121 13.63 -8.44 7.02
CA VAL A 121 13.05 -7.49 8.00
C VAL A 121 13.80 -7.59 9.32
N SER A 122 13.99 -8.80 9.84
CA SER A 122 14.71 -9.04 11.09
C SER A 122 16.15 -8.53 11.03
N ARG A 123 16.85 -8.75 9.92
CA ARG A 123 18.21 -8.26 9.72
C ARG A 123 18.29 -6.73 9.70
N GLN A 124 17.31 -6.06 9.07
CA GLN A 124 17.24 -4.60 9.08
C GLN A 124 16.88 -4.06 10.46
N GLU A 125 15.97 -4.69 11.22
CA GLU A 125 15.68 -4.33 12.61
C GLU A 125 16.95 -4.33 13.47
N GLU A 126 17.71 -5.42 13.42
CA GLU A 126 18.97 -5.56 14.17
C GLU A 126 19.99 -4.49 13.76
N SER A 127 20.17 -4.30 12.46
CA SER A 127 21.13 -3.35 11.91
C SER A 127 20.78 -1.90 12.26
N ALA A 128 19.51 -1.54 12.22
CA ALA A 128 19.03 -0.19 12.49
C ALA A 128 18.82 0.09 13.98
N GLY A 129 18.77 -0.95 14.82
CA GLY A 129 18.46 -0.82 16.26
C GLY A 129 17.04 -0.32 16.52
N VAL A 130 16.10 -0.59 15.60
CA VAL A 130 14.68 -0.20 15.70
C VAL A 130 13.80 -1.44 15.84
N ARG A 131 12.58 -1.25 16.36
CA ARG A 131 11.56 -2.30 16.35
C ARG A 131 10.53 -2.04 15.26
N VAL A 132 10.18 -3.06 14.50
CA VAL A 132 9.07 -3.03 13.56
C VAL A 132 7.75 -3.26 14.31
N GLY A 133 6.77 -2.39 14.07
CA GLY A 133 5.44 -2.46 14.66
C GLY A 133 4.36 -2.93 13.68
N GLY A 134 4.70 -3.09 12.40
CA GLY A 134 3.76 -3.54 11.37
C GLY A 134 4.43 -3.68 10.01
N ILE A 135 3.77 -4.40 9.11
CA ILE A 135 4.30 -4.74 7.79
C ILE A 135 3.30 -4.34 6.70
N ALA A 136 3.77 -3.64 5.68
CA ALA A 136 3.00 -3.33 4.49
C ALA A 136 3.65 -3.97 3.26
N LEU A 137 2.91 -4.85 2.56
CA LEU A 137 3.40 -5.55 1.40
C LEU A 137 2.68 -5.08 0.13
N ALA A 138 3.45 -4.71 -0.88
CA ALA A 138 2.97 -4.53 -2.24
C ALA A 138 3.23 -5.82 -3.03
N VAL A 139 2.18 -6.42 -3.62
CA VAL A 139 2.25 -7.70 -4.33
C VAL A 139 1.85 -7.55 -5.81
N PRO A 140 2.47 -8.30 -6.74
CA PRO A 140 2.21 -8.18 -8.17
C PRO A 140 0.96 -8.97 -8.61
N GLY A 141 -0.14 -8.84 -7.87
CA GLY A 141 -1.39 -9.53 -8.16
C GLY A 141 -2.60 -8.76 -7.64
N PRO A 142 -3.81 -9.15 -8.05
CA PRO A 142 -5.03 -8.55 -7.53
C PRO A 142 -5.18 -8.83 -6.03
N VAL A 143 -5.57 -7.80 -5.28
CA VAL A 143 -5.80 -7.83 -3.84
C VAL A 143 -7.23 -7.44 -3.55
N ASP A 144 -7.87 -8.15 -2.62
CA ASP A 144 -9.24 -7.92 -2.17
C ASP A 144 -9.44 -6.52 -1.58
N ALA A 145 -10.72 -6.17 -1.34
CA ALA A 145 -11.07 -4.87 -0.77
C ALA A 145 -10.64 -4.73 0.69
N GLU A 146 -10.53 -5.85 1.41
CA GLU A 146 -10.05 -5.92 2.79
C GLU A 146 -8.52 -5.83 2.91
N ARG A 147 -7.79 -5.81 1.78
CA ARG A 147 -6.31 -5.76 1.73
C ARG A 147 -5.64 -6.89 2.51
N SER A 148 -6.20 -8.07 2.38
CA SER A 148 -5.75 -9.25 3.12
C SER A 148 -5.38 -10.44 2.23
N ARG A 149 -6.03 -10.59 1.07
CA ARG A 149 -5.92 -11.78 0.21
C ARG A 149 -5.51 -11.43 -1.19
N VAL A 150 -4.69 -12.31 -1.77
CA VAL A 150 -4.42 -12.32 -3.22
C VAL A 150 -5.53 -13.11 -3.91
N ILE A 151 -6.07 -12.57 -5.01
CA ILE A 151 -7.22 -13.14 -5.72
C ILE A 151 -6.83 -13.50 -7.15
N ARG A 152 -6.89 -14.79 -7.49
CA ARG A 152 -6.67 -15.32 -8.84
C ARG A 152 -5.48 -14.69 -9.58
N PRO A 153 -4.29 -14.67 -8.98
CA PRO A 153 -3.14 -14.03 -9.59
C PRO A 153 -2.62 -14.88 -10.75
N ALA A 154 -2.59 -14.32 -11.96
CA ALA A 154 -2.17 -15.04 -13.16
C ALA A 154 -0.68 -15.44 -13.15
N ARG A 155 0.14 -14.82 -12.31
CA ARG A 155 1.62 -14.96 -12.30
C ARG A 155 2.19 -15.40 -10.95
N MET A 156 1.35 -15.73 -9.97
CA MET A 156 1.77 -16.11 -8.61
C MET A 156 1.18 -17.48 -8.24
N PRO A 157 1.76 -18.58 -8.72
CA PRO A 157 1.26 -19.93 -8.41
C PRO A 157 1.31 -20.19 -6.91
N GLY A 158 0.24 -20.78 -6.37
CA GLY A 158 0.10 -21.09 -4.94
C GLY A 158 -0.37 -19.91 -4.05
N TRP A 159 -0.56 -18.71 -4.61
CA TRP A 159 -0.99 -17.54 -3.83
C TRP A 159 -2.51 -17.31 -3.86
N ASP A 160 -3.25 -17.99 -4.75
CA ASP A 160 -4.69 -17.78 -4.89
C ASP A 160 -5.46 -18.11 -3.61
N GLY A 161 -6.25 -17.15 -3.13
CA GLY A 161 -7.04 -17.26 -1.92
C GLY A 161 -6.25 -17.21 -0.60
N ILE A 162 -4.92 -17.11 -0.66
CA ILE A 162 -4.10 -17.00 0.55
C ILE A 162 -4.38 -15.65 1.24
N ASN A 163 -4.67 -15.73 2.54
CA ASN A 163 -4.69 -14.56 3.41
C ASN A 163 -3.25 -14.21 3.80
N VAL A 164 -2.60 -13.39 2.98
CA VAL A 164 -1.20 -13.02 3.18
C VAL A 164 -1.00 -12.20 4.44
N ALA A 165 -1.95 -11.32 4.77
CA ALA A 165 -1.87 -10.53 6.00
C ALA A 165 -1.90 -11.43 7.25
N GLU A 166 -2.77 -12.44 7.27
CA GLU A 166 -2.85 -13.43 8.35
C GLU A 166 -1.58 -14.29 8.43
N ALA A 167 -1.09 -14.80 7.29
CA ALA A 167 0.13 -15.62 7.23
C ALA A 167 1.34 -14.84 7.77
N VAL A 168 1.50 -13.57 7.41
CA VAL A 168 2.56 -12.71 7.98
C VAL A 168 2.35 -12.50 9.47
N THR A 169 1.12 -12.23 9.92
CA THR A 169 0.82 -12.01 11.33
C THR A 169 1.10 -13.27 12.16
N GLU A 170 0.74 -14.45 11.65
CA GLU A 170 1.03 -15.73 12.31
C GLU A 170 2.53 -16.00 12.41
N GLN A 171 3.31 -15.62 11.39
CA GLN A 171 4.75 -15.87 11.34
C GLN A 171 5.56 -14.95 12.27
N CYS A 172 5.23 -13.67 12.34
CA CYS A 172 6.04 -12.68 13.08
C CYS A 172 5.31 -11.98 14.25
N GLY A 173 4.00 -12.26 14.45
CA GLY A 173 3.20 -11.62 15.49
C GLY A 173 2.87 -10.14 15.24
N LEU A 174 3.18 -9.61 14.05
CA LEU A 174 2.98 -8.20 13.70
C LEU A 174 1.74 -8.04 12.80
N PRO A 175 1.00 -6.93 12.96
CA PRO A 175 -0.08 -6.62 12.03
C PRO A 175 0.48 -6.40 10.63
N ALA A 176 -0.19 -6.94 9.63
CA ALA A 176 0.18 -6.79 8.24
C ALA A 176 -0.99 -6.36 7.37
N LEU A 177 -0.70 -5.61 6.32
CA LEU A 177 -1.64 -5.34 5.24
C LEU A 177 -0.94 -5.56 3.91
N ILE A 178 -1.74 -5.92 2.91
CA ILE A 178 -1.25 -6.07 1.55
C ILE A 178 -1.95 -5.09 0.61
N GLU A 179 -1.26 -4.71 -0.45
CA GLU A 179 -1.82 -3.89 -1.52
C GLU A 179 -1.29 -4.39 -2.87
N ASN A 180 -2.07 -4.19 -3.94
CA ASN A 180 -1.55 -4.38 -5.27
C ASN A 180 -0.42 -3.37 -5.55
N ASP A 181 0.65 -3.81 -6.20
CA ASP A 181 1.86 -3.01 -6.44
C ASP A 181 1.62 -1.74 -7.28
N ALA A 182 0.76 -1.81 -8.30
CA ALA A 182 0.39 -0.62 -9.08
C ALA A 182 -0.47 0.34 -8.25
N ARG A 183 -1.38 -0.17 -7.40
CA ARG A 183 -2.17 0.66 -6.49
C ARG A 183 -1.30 1.31 -5.42
N ALA A 184 -0.38 0.56 -4.81
CA ALA A 184 0.59 1.09 -3.86
C ALA A 184 1.44 2.21 -4.48
N GLY A 185 1.92 1.98 -5.73
CA GLY A 185 2.65 2.99 -6.49
C GLY A 185 1.83 4.25 -6.77
N ALA A 186 0.56 4.09 -7.15
CA ALA A 186 -0.35 5.22 -7.37
C ALA A 186 -0.59 6.05 -6.10
N ILE A 187 -0.80 5.39 -4.96
CA ILE A 187 -0.95 6.04 -3.65
C ILE A 187 0.33 6.82 -3.30
N GLY A 188 1.48 6.16 -3.43
CA GLY A 188 2.77 6.78 -3.15
C GLY A 188 3.04 8.00 -4.01
N GLU A 189 2.78 7.91 -5.32
CA GLU A 189 2.94 9.03 -6.26
C GLU A 189 2.00 10.20 -5.93
N SER A 190 0.74 9.91 -5.57
CA SER A 190 -0.21 10.94 -5.17
C SER A 190 0.27 11.70 -3.92
N VAL A 191 0.76 10.98 -2.91
CA VAL A 191 1.31 11.57 -1.68
C VAL A 191 2.56 12.39 -1.98
N TYR A 192 3.46 11.87 -2.81
CA TYR A 192 4.71 12.54 -3.19
C TYR A 192 4.44 13.85 -3.95
N ARG A 193 3.60 13.79 -4.99
CA ARG A 193 3.25 14.97 -5.78
C ARG A 193 2.56 16.05 -4.94
N ARG A 194 1.65 15.64 -4.06
CA ARG A 194 1.01 16.60 -3.16
C ARG A 194 2.03 17.33 -2.29
N ARG A 195 3.05 16.64 -1.75
CA ARG A 195 4.12 17.29 -0.98
C ARG A 195 4.90 18.29 -1.83
N LEU A 196 5.23 17.95 -3.08
CA LEU A 196 5.93 18.83 -4.01
C LEU A 196 5.10 20.06 -4.39
N GLN A 197 3.78 19.94 -4.49
CA GLN A 197 2.85 21.00 -4.89
C GLN A 197 2.34 21.84 -3.71
N GLY A 198 3.02 21.82 -2.57
CA GLY A 198 2.64 22.61 -1.40
C GLY A 198 1.33 22.17 -0.75
N GLY A 199 0.98 20.89 -0.88
CA GLY A 199 -0.20 20.30 -0.25
C GLY A 199 -1.44 20.24 -1.15
N THR A 200 -1.38 20.72 -2.40
CA THR A 200 -2.52 20.64 -3.33
C THR A 200 -2.83 19.18 -3.67
N PRO A 201 -4.06 18.68 -3.42
CA PRO A 201 -4.46 17.34 -3.83
C PRO A 201 -4.45 17.19 -5.36
N ILE A 202 -4.20 15.98 -5.81
CA ILE A 202 -4.42 15.59 -7.21
C ILE A 202 -5.84 15.03 -7.30
N ASP A 203 -6.69 15.66 -8.12
CA ASP A 203 -8.09 15.24 -8.25
C ASP A 203 -8.20 13.85 -8.87
N THR A 204 -7.43 13.60 -9.92
CA THR A 204 -7.42 12.29 -10.60
C THR A 204 -6.00 11.92 -11.01
N LEU A 205 -5.61 10.67 -10.68
CA LEU A 205 -4.32 10.10 -11.07
C LEU A 205 -4.57 8.75 -11.75
N ILE A 206 -4.02 8.58 -12.95
CA ILE A 206 -3.88 7.28 -13.60
C ILE A 206 -2.41 6.89 -13.48
N TYR A 207 -2.17 5.71 -12.93
CA TYR A 207 -0.84 5.14 -12.75
C TYR A 207 -0.69 3.88 -13.59
N VAL A 208 0.41 3.79 -14.33
CA VAL A 208 0.76 2.60 -15.11
C VAL A 208 2.12 2.10 -14.63
N LYS A 209 2.16 0.87 -14.15
CA LYS A 209 3.40 0.15 -13.83
C LYS A 209 3.78 -0.68 -15.05
N ALA A 210 4.90 -0.33 -15.68
CA ALA A 210 5.48 -1.08 -16.80
C ALA A 210 6.77 -1.77 -16.31
N GLY A 211 6.68 -3.04 -15.95
CA GLY A 211 7.77 -3.86 -15.43
C GLY A 211 7.75 -5.26 -16.05
N SER A 212 8.18 -6.29 -15.30
CA SER A 212 8.07 -7.70 -15.69
C SER A 212 6.63 -8.08 -16.08
N ALA A 213 5.64 -7.43 -15.45
CA ALA A 213 4.24 -7.42 -15.82
C ALA A 213 3.75 -5.99 -16.00
N ILE A 214 2.60 -5.82 -16.64
CA ILE A 214 1.88 -4.54 -16.70
C ILE A 214 0.90 -4.49 -15.55
N GLY A 215 0.82 -3.36 -14.88
CA GLY A 215 -0.18 -3.06 -13.87
C GLY A 215 -0.77 -1.67 -14.09
N GLY A 216 -1.94 -1.44 -13.56
CA GLY A 216 -2.58 -0.13 -13.59
C GLY A 216 -3.41 0.12 -12.35
N ALA A 217 -3.51 1.38 -11.98
CA ALA A 217 -4.38 1.86 -10.91
C ALA A 217 -4.85 3.28 -11.22
N TYR A 218 -5.99 3.66 -10.66
CA TYR A 218 -6.42 5.04 -10.71
C TYR A 218 -6.97 5.51 -9.38
N LEU A 219 -6.75 6.80 -9.09
CA LEU A 219 -7.23 7.48 -7.91
C LEU A 219 -8.17 8.60 -8.32
N VAL A 220 -9.23 8.78 -7.54
CA VAL A 220 -10.13 9.94 -7.63
C VAL A 220 -10.10 10.63 -6.27
N ASP A 221 -9.86 11.92 -6.26
CA ASP A 221 -9.68 12.72 -5.03
C ASP A 221 -8.64 12.13 -4.06
N GLY A 222 -7.59 11.51 -4.61
CA GLY A 222 -6.53 10.85 -3.85
C GLY A 222 -6.92 9.48 -3.27
N VAL A 223 -8.13 8.99 -3.56
CA VAL A 223 -8.63 7.70 -3.08
C VAL A 223 -8.49 6.65 -4.20
N PRO A 224 -7.78 5.53 -3.96
CA PRO A 224 -7.66 4.47 -4.95
C PRO A 224 -9.01 3.81 -5.19
N GLN A 225 -9.32 3.63 -6.47
CA GLN A 225 -10.53 2.94 -6.90
C GLN A 225 -10.23 1.45 -7.00
N VAL A 226 -10.86 0.65 -6.15
CA VAL A 226 -10.60 -0.80 -6.01
C VAL A 226 -11.54 -1.63 -6.88
N GLY A 227 -12.78 -1.18 -7.04
CA GLY A 227 -13.84 -1.95 -7.71
C GLY A 227 -14.30 -3.15 -6.88
N GLN A 228 -15.36 -3.80 -7.35
CA GLN A 228 -16.00 -4.91 -6.63
C GLN A 228 -15.08 -6.14 -6.46
N GLY A 229 -14.17 -6.38 -7.40
CA GLY A 229 -13.29 -7.55 -7.38
C GLY A 229 -11.81 -7.21 -7.19
N GLY A 230 -11.47 -6.00 -6.70
CA GLY A 230 -10.08 -5.61 -6.56
C GLY A 230 -9.35 -5.29 -7.87
N LEU A 231 -10.07 -5.27 -9.02
CA LEU A 231 -9.49 -5.21 -10.37
C LEU A 231 -9.64 -3.85 -11.04
N ALA A 232 -10.21 -2.85 -10.37
CA ALA A 232 -10.35 -1.54 -10.98
C ALA A 232 -8.99 -0.92 -11.28
N GLY A 233 -8.80 -0.51 -12.55
CA GLY A 233 -7.53 0.01 -13.04
C GLY A 233 -6.56 -1.04 -13.59
N ASP A 234 -6.83 -2.32 -13.44
CA ASP A 234 -6.02 -3.36 -14.09
C ASP A 234 -6.20 -3.29 -15.61
N ILE A 235 -5.13 -2.89 -16.29
CA ILE A 235 -5.06 -2.77 -17.76
C ILE A 235 -4.28 -3.90 -18.41
N SER A 236 -3.67 -4.79 -17.65
CA SER A 236 -2.77 -5.83 -18.14
C SER A 236 -3.45 -6.79 -19.10
N HIS A 237 -4.75 -7.08 -18.86
CA HIS A 237 -5.51 -8.10 -19.58
C HIS A 237 -6.54 -7.53 -20.55
N ILE A 238 -6.49 -6.24 -20.87
CA ILE A 238 -7.31 -5.68 -21.96
C ILE A 238 -6.87 -6.27 -23.32
N PRO A 239 -7.80 -6.70 -24.15
CA PRO A 239 -7.46 -7.21 -25.49
C PRO A 239 -7.04 -6.05 -26.40
N VAL A 240 -5.91 -6.24 -27.10
CA VAL A 240 -5.41 -5.26 -28.07
C VAL A 240 -5.09 -5.97 -29.38
N GLU A 241 -5.38 -5.32 -30.51
CA GLU A 241 -5.20 -5.89 -31.84
C GLU A 241 -3.75 -6.31 -32.12
N ALA A 242 -2.78 -5.49 -31.67
CA ALA A 242 -1.36 -5.77 -31.80
C ALA A 242 -0.89 -7.06 -31.10
N ALA A 243 -1.68 -7.58 -30.15
CA ALA A 243 -1.41 -8.82 -29.41
C ALA A 243 -2.26 -10.00 -29.92
N ALA A 244 -3.00 -9.85 -31.02
CA ALA A 244 -3.89 -10.89 -31.54
C ALA A 244 -3.16 -12.23 -31.70
N GLY A 245 -3.78 -13.30 -31.20
CA GLY A 245 -3.24 -14.66 -31.24
C GLY A 245 -2.19 -14.99 -30.17
N ARG A 246 -1.70 -14.03 -29.38
CA ARG A 246 -0.73 -14.29 -28.31
C ARG A 246 -1.44 -14.85 -27.06
N PRO A 247 -1.07 -16.04 -26.57
CA PRO A 247 -1.61 -16.58 -25.34
C PRO A 247 -1.12 -15.80 -24.13
N CYS A 248 -2.02 -15.54 -23.18
CA CYS A 248 -1.69 -14.86 -21.92
C CYS A 248 -1.74 -15.84 -20.74
N LYS A 249 -0.91 -15.60 -19.72
CA LYS A 249 -0.90 -16.42 -18.48
C LYS A 249 -2.24 -16.37 -17.71
N CYS A 250 -3.09 -15.37 -17.95
CA CYS A 250 -4.43 -15.31 -17.38
C CYS A 250 -5.44 -16.28 -18.03
N GLY A 251 -5.04 -17.02 -19.07
CA GLY A 251 -5.88 -17.93 -19.82
C GLY A 251 -6.54 -17.30 -21.06
N ASN A 252 -6.51 -15.99 -21.24
CA ASN A 252 -7.01 -15.28 -22.40
C ASN A 252 -5.97 -15.22 -23.54
N VAL A 253 -6.40 -14.69 -24.68
CA VAL A 253 -5.55 -14.45 -25.86
C VAL A 253 -5.62 -12.96 -26.21
N GLY A 254 -4.49 -12.36 -26.60
CA GLY A 254 -4.47 -10.99 -27.09
C GLY A 254 -4.38 -9.89 -26.00
N CYS A 255 -3.97 -10.23 -24.79
CA CYS A 255 -3.84 -9.25 -23.72
C CYS A 255 -2.68 -8.28 -23.94
N LEU A 256 -2.83 -7.01 -23.53
CA LEU A 256 -1.80 -5.97 -23.60
C LEU A 256 -0.47 -6.43 -22.99
N GLU A 257 -0.51 -7.15 -21.88
CA GLU A 257 0.68 -7.67 -21.20
C GLU A 257 1.58 -8.51 -22.10
N THR A 258 0.99 -9.24 -23.06
CA THR A 258 1.74 -10.16 -23.94
C THR A 258 2.65 -9.45 -24.96
N ILE A 259 2.55 -8.14 -25.08
CA ILE A 259 3.38 -7.32 -25.98
C ILE A 259 4.08 -6.14 -25.27
N ALA A 260 3.55 -5.69 -24.12
CA ALA A 260 4.00 -4.46 -23.47
C ALA A 260 4.81 -4.70 -22.19
N SER A 261 4.77 -5.92 -21.62
CA SER A 261 5.59 -6.24 -20.44
C SER A 261 7.06 -6.44 -20.80
N ALA A 262 7.95 -6.13 -19.86
CA ALA A 262 9.38 -6.36 -20.05
C ALA A 262 9.72 -7.83 -20.30
N ASP A 263 8.99 -8.76 -19.69
CA ASP A 263 9.14 -10.19 -19.93
C ASP A 263 8.77 -10.58 -21.38
N SER A 264 7.66 -10.03 -21.88
CA SER A 264 7.23 -10.28 -23.27
C SER A 264 8.19 -9.68 -24.29
N ILE A 265 8.64 -8.44 -24.05
CA ILE A 265 9.63 -7.78 -24.92
C ILE A 265 10.94 -8.56 -24.94
N ARG A 266 11.44 -9.02 -23.79
CA ARG A 266 12.64 -9.86 -23.74
C ARG A 266 12.47 -11.18 -24.50
N ALA A 267 11.31 -11.82 -24.37
CA ALA A 267 11.02 -13.06 -25.07
C ALA A 267 10.94 -12.88 -26.61
N ASP A 268 10.46 -11.72 -27.07
CA ASP A 268 10.40 -11.40 -28.49
C ASP A 268 11.78 -11.05 -29.09
N LEU A 269 12.76 -10.67 -28.27
CA LEU A 269 14.12 -10.29 -28.68
C LEU A 269 15.12 -11.45 -28.57
N ALA A 270 14.75 -12.56 -27.95
CA ALA A 270 15.61 -13.74 -27.73
C ALA A 270 15.50 -14.75 -28.88
#